data_ea622be49e04935e8004c7eb4f33bdcd
#
_entry.id   ea622be49e04935e8004c7eb4f33bdcd
#
_cell.length_a   1.000
_cell.length_b   1.000
_cell.length_c   1.000
_cell.angle_alpha   90.00
_cell.angle_beta   90.00
_cell.angle_gamma   90.00
#
_symmetry.space_group_name_H-M   'P 1'
#
loop_
_entity.id
_entity.type
_entity.pdbx_description
1 polymer ?
#
loop_
_entity_poly.entity_id
_entity_poly.type
_entity_poly.pdbx_seq_one_letter_code
_entity_poly.pdbx_strand_id
1 'polypeptide(L)'
;MTNPLDPPAQPVRLLIVDDDPLVRAGLTFMLGGAADIVIVGEGADGSEVADLVDRLRPDVVLMDIRMPTMDGLAATEALRSRPDAPEVVVLTTFHADEQVLRAIRAGAAGFVLKDTPPAQIVDSVRRVAAGDPVLSPAVTRQLMDLAAGVAAGTGADGRAGRAERARRRIAGLAERERAVAVAVGRGCSNAEIAASLCLSVATVKTNVSRILAKLDFNNRVQIALLVHDAGLLDEEDDGPGHLRAVP
;
A
#
# COMPACT_ATOMS: atom_id res chain seq x y z
N MET A 1 -10.58 15.18 17.94
CA MET A 1 -10.47 16.61 18.30
C MET A 1 -8.99 16.96 18.18
N THR A 2 -8.60 17.69 17.14
CA THR A 2 -7.23 18.16 16.93
C THR A 2 -6.92 19.23 17.97
N ASN A 3 -5.78 19.09 18.64
CA ASN A 3 -5.30 20.10 19.59
C ASN A 3 -4.94 21.39 18.81
N PRO A 4 -5.47 22.57 19.17
CA PRO A 4 -5.18 23.81 18.44
C PRO A 4 -3.72 24.28 18.53
N LEU A 5 -2.86 23.56 19.24
CA LEU A 5 -1.42 23.83 19.37
C LEU A 5 -0.56 22.89 18.52
N ASP A 6 -1.14 21.91 17.82
CA ASP A 6 -0.38 21.13 16.85
C ASP A 6 -0.11 22.01 15.61
N PRO A 7 1.14 22.07 15.12
CA PRO A 7 1.43 22.76 13.87
C PRO A 7 0.55 22.15 12.77
N PRO A 8 0.00 22.96 11.84
CA PRO A 8 -0.78 22.43 10.74
C PRO A 8 0.01 21.34 10.05
N ALA A 9 -0.61 20.17 9.88
CA ALA A 9 0.02 19.07 9.17
C ALA A 9 0.49 19.59 7.81
N GLN A 10 1.76 19.33 7.45
CA GLN A 10 2.28 19.77 6.15
C GLN A 10 1.42 19.16 5.05
N PRO A 11 1.07 19.93 4.02
CA PRO A 11 0.26 19.41 2.91
C PRO A 11 1.00 18.26 2.22
N VAL A 12 0.26 17.26 1.79
CA VAL A 12 0.76 16.12 1.01
C VAL A 12 1.29 16.63 -0.33
N ARG A 13 2.54 16.38 -0.61
CA ARG A 13 3.21 16.75 -1.86
C ARG A 13 2.96 15.68 -2.92
N LEU A 14 2.21 16.02 -3.95
CA LEU A 14 1.76 15.09 -4.98
C LEU A 14 2.45 15.37 -6.31
N LEU A 15 3.01 14.32 -6.92
CA LEU A 15 3.47 14.30 -8.31
C LEU A 15 2.45 13.53 -9.15
N ILE A 16 2.06 14.06 -10.30
CA ILE A 16 1.14 13.40 -11.25
C ILE A 16 1.93 13.01 -12.49
N VAL A 17 1.85 11.74 -12.90
CA VAL A 17 2.53 11.20 -14.08
C VAL A 17 1.54 10.44 -14.95
N ASP A 18 1.27 10.96 -16.13
CA ASP A 18 0.33 10.42 -17.11
C ASP A 18 0.70 10.94 -18.50
N ASP A 19 0.66 10.16 -19.56
CA ASP A 19 1.04 10.61 -20.90
C ASP A 19 -0.04 11.49 -21.55
N ASP A 20 -1.31 11.38 -21.13
CA ASP A 20 -2.41 12.20 -21.64
C ASP A 20 -2.47 13.57 -20.92
N PRO A 21 -2.21 14.68 -21.63
CA PRO A 21 -2.25 16.02 -21.04
C PRO A 21 -3.65 16.43 -20.54
N LEU A 22 -4.73 15.87 -21.12
CA LEU A 22 -6.09 16.17 -20.66
C LEU A 22 -6.38 15.49 -19.32
N VAL A 23 -5.91 14.25 -19.14
CA VAL A 23 -6.01 13.51 -17.86
C VAL A 23 -5.22 14.25 -16.79
N ARG A 24 -3.97 14.66 -17.08
CA ARG A 24 -3.16 15.44 -16.13
C ARG A 24 -3.86 16.73 -15.71
N ALA A 25 -4.34 17.52 -16.67
CA ALA A 25 -5.05 18.77 -16.40
C ALA A 25 -6.32 18.54 -15.57
N GLY A 26 -7.07 17.46 -15.88
CA GLY A 26 -8.26 17.06 -15.12
C GLY A 26 -7.93 16.69 -13.68
N LEU A 27 -6.91 15.86 -13.45
CA LEU A 27 -6.43 15.47 -12.11
C LEU A 27 -5.93 16.69 -11.34
N THR A 28 -5.15 17.56 -11.96
CA THR A 28 -4.65 18.81 -11.37
C THR A 28 -5.80 19.70 -10.91
N PHE A 29 -6.80 19.87 -11.75
CA PHE A 29 -7.99 20.66 -11.39
C PHE A 29 -8.78 20.03 -10.22
N MET A 30 -9.01 18.72 -10.27
CA MET A 30 -9.80 18.01 -9.25
C MET A 30 -9.09 17.95 -7.90
N LEU A 31 -7.78 17.69 -7.90
CA LEU A 31 -6.99 17.51 -6.66
C LEU A 31 -6.53 18.85 -6.08
N GLY A 32 -6.36 19.88 -6.91
CA GLY A 32 -5.99 21.23 -6.48
C GLY A 32 -7.03 21.93 -5.61
N GLY A 33 -8.28 21.41 -5.55
CA GLY A 33 -9.30 21.88 -4.62
C GLY A 33 -9.15 21.39 -3.17
N ALA A 34 -8.26 20.43 -2.91
CA ALA A 34 -8.01 19.89 -1.58
C ALA A 34 -6.92 20.72 -0.88
N ALA A 35 -7.27 21.43 0.19
CA ALA A 35 -6.35 22.36 0.88
C ALA A 35 -5.13 21.68 1.53
N ASP A 36 -5.20 20.38 1.74
CA ASP A 36 -4.16 19.54 2.35
C ASP A 36 -3.32 18.74 1.34
N ILE A 37 -3.50 18.99 0.02
CA ILE A 37 -2.71 18.39 -1.05
C ILE A 37 -2.10 19.52 -1.91
N VAL A 38 -0.81 19.43 -2.19
CA VAL A 38 -0.10 20.35 -3.09
C VAL A 38 0.50 19.56 -4.25
N ILE A 39 0.08 19.87 -5.48
CA ILE A 39 0.68 19.29 -6.66
C ILE A 39 2.02 19.97 -6.89
N VAL A 40 3.10 19.21 -6.72
CA VAL A 40 4.47 19.74 -6.80
C VAL A 40 5.07 19.63 -8.20
N GLY A 41 4.43 18.88 -9.09
CA GLY A 41 4.82 18.77 -10.51
C GLY A 41 4.01 17.76 -11.28
N GLU A 42 4.31 17.71 -12.57
CA GLU A 42 3.73 16.79 -13.55
C GLU A 42 4.82 16.12 -14.37
N GLY A 43 4.61 14.89 -14.81
CA GLY A 43 5.42 14.15 -15.77
C GLY A 43 4.56 13.54 -16.86
N ALA A 44 5.13 13.30 -18.04
CA ALA A 44 4.43 12.73 -19.18
C ALA A 44 4.89 11.28 -19.48
N ASP A 45 5.93 10.79 -18.81
CA ASP A 45 6.49 9.46 -19.06
C ASP A 45 7.20 8.90 -17.82
N GLY A 46 7.22 7.59 -17.68
CA GLY A 46 7.90 6.90 -16.57
C GLY A 46 9.39 7.17 -16.48
N SER A 47 10.04 7.45 -17.61
CA SER A 47 11.48 7.77 -17.68
C SER A 47 11.85 9.09 -16.99
N GLU A 48 10.89 10.01 -16.81
CA GLU A 48 11.10 11.29 -16.14
C GLU A 48 11.00 11.20 -14.61
N VAL A 49 10.39 10.12 -14.10
CA VAL A 49 9.95 10.02 -12.69
C VAL A 49 11.11 10.12 -11.71
N ALA A 50 12.23 9.46 -11.99
CA ALA A 50 13.39 9.46 -11.09
C ALA A 50 13.91 10.88 -10.85
N ASP A 51 14.11 11.65 -11.92
CA ASP A 51 14.61 13.02 -11.86
C ASP A 51 13.59 13.98 -11.23
N LEU A 52 12.30 13.78 -11.52
CA LEU A 52 11.21 14.55 -10.92
C LEU A 52 11.15 14.34 -9.40
N VAL A 53 11.24 13.09 -8.95
CA VAL A 53 11.24 12.74 -7.53
C VAL A 53 12.44 13.33 -6.80
N ASP A 54 13.64 13.25 -7.39
CA ASP A 54 14.85 13.80 -6.78
C ASP A 54 14.78 15.32 -6.60
N ARG A 55 14.22 16.00 -7.58
CA ARG A 55 14.09 17.46 -7.59
C ARG A 55 12.92 17.96 -6.74
N LEU A 56 11.76 17.29 -6.82
CA LEU A 56 10.51 17.78 -6.25
C LEU A 56 10.19 17.19 -4.89
N ARG A 57 10.82 16.06 -4.51
CA ARG A 57 10.59 15.37 -3.24
C ARG A 57 9.10 15.21 -2.90
N PRO A 58 8.30 14.55 -3.75
CA PRO A 58 6.91 14.28 -3.46
C PRO A 58 6.76 13.25 -2.32
N ASP A 59 5.63 13.29 -1.61
CA ASP A 59 5.24 12.24 -0.67
C ASP A 59 4.52 11.09 -1.39
N VAL A 60 3.75 11.44 -2.42
CA VAL A 60 2.95 10.50 -3.21
C VAL A 60 3.13 10.79 -4.70
N VAL A 61 3.21 9.73 -5.51
CA VAL A 61 3.16 9.79 -6.97
C VAL A 61 1.88 9.11 -7.46
N LEU A 62 1.03 9.84 -8.18
CA LEU A 62 -0.03 9.26 -9.00
C LEU A 62 0.58 8.86 -10.34
N MET A 63 0.54 7.59 -10.69
CA MET A 63 1.26 7.00 -11.81
C MET A 63 0.32 6.29 -12.77
N ASP A 64 0.20 6.75 -14.00
CA ASP A 64 -0.44 5.95 -15.03
C ASP A 64 0.41 4.73 -15.39
N ILE A 65 -0.26 3.64 -15.78
CA ILE A 65 0.43 2.41 -16.21
C ILE A 65 0.99 2.57 -17.63
N ARG A 66 0.17 3.12 -18.55
CA ARG A 66 0.50 3.08 -19.97
C ARG A 66 1.15 4.38 -20.40
N MET A 67 2.45 4.34 -20.59
CA MET A 67 3.22 5.46 -21.10
C MET A 67 4.19 4.99 -22.19
N PRO A 68 4.55 5.87 -23.15
CA PRO A 68 5.21 5.44 -24.39
C PRO A 68 6.62 4.86 -24.23
N THR A 69 7.47 5.49 -23.41
CA THR A 69 8.90 5.12 -23.31
C THR A 69 9.14 4.13 -22.17
N MET A 70 8.65 4.45 -20.96
CA MET A 70 8.73 3.61 -19.80
C MET A 70 7.34 3.48 -19.17
N ASP A 71 6.82 2.25 -19.06
CA ASP A 71 5.54 2.02 -18.40
C ASP A 71 5.60 2.35 -16.90
N GLY A 72 4.44 2.72 -16.32
CA GLY A 72 4.37 3.15 -14.93
C GLY A 72 4.67 2.04 -13.93
N LEU A 73 4.54 0.76 -14.31
CA LEU A 73 4.91 -0.36 -13.43
C LEU A 73 6.42 -0.50 -13.34
N ALA A 74 7.13 -0.38 -14.47
CA ALA A 74 8.60 -0.38 -14.49
C ALA A 74 9.16 0.84 -13.75
N ALA A 75 8.55 2.03 -13.95
CA ALA A 75 8.91 3.24 -13.21
C ALA A 75 8.67 3.08 -11.70
N THR A 76 7.56 2.45 -11.29
CA THR A 76 7.25 2.16 -9.89
C THR A 76 8.28 1.22 -9.28
N GLU A 77 8.64 0.12 -9.96
CA GLU A 77 9.64 -0.85 -9.49
C GLU A 77 11.01 -0.19 -9.30
N ALA A 78 11.46 0.58 -10.29
CA ALA A 78 12.72 1.32 -10.22
C ALA A 78 12.73 2.35 -9.07
N LEU A 79 11.61 3.05 -8.86
CA LEU A 79 11.47 4.03 -7.79
C LEU A 79 11.45 3.37 -6.42
N ARG A 80 10.64 2.32 -6.23
CA ARG A 80 10.46 1.64 -4.94
C ARG A 80 11.67 0.82 -4.50
N SER A 81 12.63 0.56 -5.38
CA SER A 81 13.93 -0.04 -5.02
C SER A 81 14.88 0.96 -4.33
N ARG A 82 14.55 2.27 -4.32
CA ARG A 82 15.39 3.34 -3.75
C ARG A 82 15.06 3.53 -2.26
N PRO A 83 16.04 3.87 -1.41
CA PRO A 83 15.77 4.32 -0.05
C PRO A 83 14.96 5.62 -0.08
N ASP A 84 14.05 5.79 0.87
CA ASP A 84 13.19 6.98 1.01
C ASP A 84 12.33 7.31 -0.23
N ALA A 85 11.96 6.28 -1.00
CA ALA A 85 11.08 6.43 -2.14
C ALA A 85 9.68 6.93 -1.71
N PRO A 86 9.05 7.83 -2.49
CA PRO A 86 7.67 8.23 -2.26
C PRO A 86 6.73 7.04 -2.41
N GLU A 87 5.56 7.13 -1.82
CA GLU A 87 4.52 6.15 -2.05
C GLU A 87 3.93 6.31 -3.46
N VAL A 88 3.55 5.19 -4.09
CA VAL A 88 3.01 5.20 -5.45
C VAL A 88 1.57 4.70 -5.46
N VAL A 89 0.68 5.50 -6.03
CA VAL A 89 -0.70 5.12 -6.36
C VAL A 89 -0.79 4.95 -7.88
N VAL A 90 -1.05 3.75 -8.32
CA VAL A 90 -1.20 3.44 -9.74
C VAL A 90 -2.60 3.81 -10.20
N LEU A 91 -2.69 4.60 -11.30
CA LEU A 91 -3.92 4.92 -12.00
C LEU A 91 -4.04 4.07 -13.27
N THR A 92 -5.24 3.56 -13.57
CA THR A 92 -5.47 2.80 -14.79
C THR A 92 -6.92 2.89 -15.28
N THR A 93 -7.11 2.70 -16.57
CA THR A 93 -8.45 2.55 -17.17
C THR A 93 -8.94 1.11 -17.20
N PHE A 94 -8.10 0.12 -16.86
CA PHE A 94 -8.40 -1.29 -17.06
C PHE A 94 -8.34 -2.12 -15.78
N HIS A 95 -9.27 -3.10 -15.70
CA HIS A 95 -9.39 -4.12 -14.65
C HIS A 95 -8.60 -5.40 -14.98
N ALA A 96 -7.44 -5.33 -15.64
CA ALA A 96 -6.69 -6.54 -15.96
C ALA A 96 -6.02 -7.12 -14.70
N ASP A 97 -6.43 -8.31 -14.29
CA ASP A 97 -5.96 -9.04 -13.10
C ASP A 97 -4.43 -9.09 -13.01
N GLU A 98 -3.79 -9.33 -14.15
CA GLU A 98 -2.33 -9.41 -14.24
C GLU A 98 -1.64 -8.08 -13.90
N GLN A 99 -2.24 -6.93 -14.27
CA GLN A 99 -1.66 -5.61 -13.98
C GLN A 99 -1.73 -5.28 -12.50
N VAL A 100 -2.79 -5.68 -11.81
CA VAL A 100 -2.91 -5.48 -10.35
C VAL A 100 -1.80 -6.22 -9.61
N LEU A 101 -1.58 -7.50 -9.92
CA LEU A 101 -0.50 -8.26 -9.31
C LEU A 101 0.88 -7.69 -9.62
N ARG A 102 1.10 -7.24 -10.85
CA ARG A 102 2.34 -6.59 -11.26
C ARG A 102 2.55 -5.29 -10.47
N ALA A 103 1.51 -4.45 -10.32
CA ALA A 103 1.57 -3.22 -9.54
C ALA A 103 1.95 -3.47 -8.08
N ILE A 104 1.34 -4.48 -7.43
CA ILE A 104 1.68 -4.86 -6.05
C ILE A 104 3.12 -5.36 -5.95
N ARG A 105 3.58 -6.18 -6.90
CA ARG A 105 4.96 -6.66 -6.95
C ARG A 105 5.96 -5.53 -7.20
N ALA A 106 5.60 -4.57 -8.06
CA ALA A 106 6.41 -3.38 -8.30
C ALA A 106 6.50 -2.43 -7.08
N GLY A 107 5.65 -2.63 -6.07
CA GLY A 107 5.72 -1.85 -4.83
C GLY A 107 4.68 -0.74 -4.72
N ALA A 108 3.65 -0.71 -5.58
CA ALA A 108 2.58 0.27 -5.46
C ALA A 108 1.86 0.13 -4.10
N ALA A 109 1.62 1.26 -3.44
CA ALA A 109 0.86 1.36 -2.18
C ALA A 109 -0.64 1.49 -2.41
N GLY A 110 -1.04 1.89 -3.62
CA GLY A 110 -2.45 2.03 -4.00
C GLY A 110 -2.69 1.69 -5.46
N PHE A 111 -3.93 1.31 -5.75
CA PHE A 111 -4.42 1.07 -7.10
C PHE A 111 -5.82 1.66 -7.25
N VAL A 112 -5.96 2.61 -8.15
CA VAL A 112 -7.19 3.39 -8.37
C VAL A 112 -7.52 3.38 -9.86
N LEU A 113 -8.81 3.30 -10.19
CA LEU A 113 -9.28 3.41 -11.56
C LEU A 113 -9.44 4.88 -11.97
N LYS A 114 -9.15 5.21 -13.23
CA LYS A 114 -9.29 6.59 -13.75
C LYS A 114 -10.76 7.09 -13.77
N ASP A 115 -11.75 6.18 -13.72
CA ASP A 115 -13.17 6.50 -13.58
C ASP A 115 -13.63 6.64 -12.12
N THR A 116 -12.72 6.51 -11.16
CA THR A 116 -13.02 6.70 -9.74
C THR A 116 -13.42 8.16 -9.46
N PRO A 117 -14.49 8.39 -8.68
CA PRO A 117 -14.92 9.75 -8.32
C PRO A 117 -13.77 10.56 -7.70
N PRO A 118 -13.63 11.86 -8.04
CA PRO A 118 -12.53 12.72 -7.56
C PRO A 118 -12.30 12.69 -6.05
N ALA A 119 -13.38 12.72 -5.28
CA ALA A 119 -13.30 12.67 -3.81
C ALA A 119 -12.62 11.40 -3.29
N GLN A 120 -12.79 10.26 -3.98
CA GLN A 120 -12.16 9.00 -3.62
C GLN A 120 -10.69 8.95 -4.03
N ILE A 121 -10.30 9.63 -5.12
CA ILE A 121 -8.89 9.77 -5.50
C ILE A 121 -8.17 10.63 -4.45
N VAL A 122 -8.78 11.75 -4.03
CA VAL A 122 -8.27 12.60 -2.93
C VAL A 122 -8.08 11.79 -1.65
N ASP A 123 -9.09 11.00 -1.24
CA ASP A 123 -9.00 10.14 -0.06
C ASP A 123 -7.88 9.08 -0.20
N SER A 124 -7.73 8.52 -1.39
CA SER A 124 -6.67 7.56 -1.69
C SER A 124 -5.28 8.16 -1.50
N VAL A 125 -5.05 9.37 -1.99
CA VAL A 125 -3.78 10.10 -1.81
C VAL A 125 -3.50 10.34 -0.33
N ARG A 126 -4.50 10.79 0.45
CA ARG A 126 -4.37 11.03 1.89
C ARG A 126 -4.00 9.76 2.66
N ARG A 127 -4.71 8.68 2.39
CA ARG A 127 -4.47 7.38 3.04
C ARG A 127 -3.08 6.84 2.73
N VAL A 128 -2.69 6.88 1.45
CA VAL A 128 -1.36 6.42 1.04
C VAL A 128 -0.26 7.29 1.66
N ALA A 129 -0.42 8.60 1.71
CA ALA A 129 0.51 9.49 2.43
C ALA A 129 0.60 9.18 3.93
N ALA A 130 -0.50 8.72 4.54
CA ALA A 130 -0.50 8.22 5.92
C ALA A 130 0.20 6.85 6.07
N GLY A 131 0.52 6.19 4.95
CA GLY A 131 1.12 4.84 4.91
C GLY A 131 0.08 3.72 4.95
N ASP A 132 -1.18 4.03 4.65
CA ASP A 132 -2.25 3.04 4.57
C ASP A 132 -2.52 2.68 3.09
N PRO A 133 -2.51 1.40 2.71
CA PRO A 133 -2.71 1.00 1.32
C PRO A 133 -4.14 1.28 0.88
N VAL A 134 -4.29 1.57 -0.40
CA VAL A 134 -5.61 1.75 -1.00
C VAL A 134 -5.79 0.81 -2.17
N LEU A 135 -6.73 -0.10 -2.02
CA LEU A 135 -7.19 -0.97 -3.09
C LEU A 135 -8.69 -0.69 -3.32
N SER A 136 -9.07 -0.46 -4.56
CA SER A 136 -10.50 -0.34 -4.87
C SER A 136 -11.23 -1.66 -4.55
N PRO A 137 -12.54 -1.66 -4.26
CA PRO A 137 -13.29 -2.89 -4.00
C PRO A 137 -13.19 -3.91 -5.14
N ALA A 138 -13.06 -3.44 -6.38
CA ALA A 138 -12.85 -4.28 -7.55
C ALA A 138 -11.49 -4.99 -7.48
N VAL A 139 -10.42 -4.24 -7.22
CA VAL A 139 -9.06 -4.77 -7.06
C VAL A 139 -8.96 -5.74 -5.88
N THR A 140 -9.64 -5.44 -4.77
CA THR A 140 -9.69 -6.33 -3.60
C THR A 140 -10.36 -7.67 -3.97
N ARG A 141 -11.47 -7.66 -4.69
CA ARG A 141 -12.12 -8.89 -5.18
C ARG A 141 -11.20 -9.69 -6.09
N GLN A 142 -10.53 -9.04 -7.04
CA GLN A 142 -9.56 -9.69 -7.94
C GLN A 142 -8.43 -10.37 -7.16
N LEU A 143 -7.89 -9.71 -6.13
CA LEU A 143 -6.86 -10.32 -5.27
C LEU A 143 -7.39 -11.52 -4.51
N MET A 144 -8.63 -11.48 -4.03
CA MET A 144 -9.29 -12.63 -3.39
C MET A 144 -9.48 -13.79 -4.35
N ASP A 145 -9.93 -13.52 -5.58
CA ASP A 145 -10.12 -14.54 -6.62
C ASP A 145 -8.78 -15.18 -7.03
N LEU A 146 -7.73 -14.38 -7.16
CA LEU A 146 -6.37 -14.85 -7.45
C LEU A 146 -5.78 -15.68 -6.29
N ALA A 147 -6.00 -15.26 -5.06
CA ALA A 147 -5.59 -16.03 -3.87
C ALA A 147 -6.34 -17.36 -3.82
N ALA A 148 -7.64 -17.38 -4.12
CA ALA A 148 -8.47 -18.58 -4.21
C ALA A 148 -8.04 -19.48 -5.38
N GLY A 149 -7.76 -18.92 -6.57
CA GLY A 149 -7.31 -19.64 -7.75
C GLY A 149 -5.92 -20.27 -7.58
N VAL A 150 -4.99 -19.56 -6.98
CA VAL A 150 -3.67 -20.11 -6.60
C VAL A 150 -3.83 -21.20 -5.53
N ALA A 151 -4.82 -21.08 -4.65
CA ALA A 151 -5.14 -22.11 -3.66
C ALA A 151 -5.74 -23.37 -4.29
N ALA A 152 -6.47 -23.25 -5.40
CA ALA A 152 -7.05 -24.40 -6.12
C ALA A 152 -6.06 -25.12 -7.06
N GLY A 153 -5.04 -24.40 -7.56
CA GLY A 153 -4.04 -24.95 -8.51
C GLY A 153 -2.80 -25.59 -7.87
N THR A 154 -2.54 -25.34 -6.59
CA THR A 154 -1.46 -25.99 -5.82
C THR A 154 -2.06 -27.06 -4.93
N GLY A 155 -1.73 -28.35 -5.16
CA GLY A 155 -2.10 -29.44 -4.26
C GLY A 155 -1.73 -29.16 -2.80
N ALA A 156 -2.31 -29.92 -1.85
CA ALA A 156 -2.11 -29.74 -0.41
C ALA A 156 -0.64 -29.55 0.00
N ASP A 157 0.29 -30.27 -0.65
CA ASP A 157 1.72 -30.16 -0.42
C ASP A 157 2.31 -28.79 -0.80
N GLY A 158 1.82 -28.17 -1.85
CA GLY A 158 2.27 -26.85 -2.27
C GLY A 158 1.80 -25.73 -1.33
N ARG A 159 0.61 -25.87 -0.75
CA ARG A 159 0.05 -24.94 0.23
C ARG A 159 0.81 -25.04 1.57
N ALA A 160 1.02 -26.28 2.06
CA ALA A 160 1.79 -26.51 3.28
C ALA A 160 3.21 -25.96 3.18
N GLY A 161 3.89 -26.19 2.05
CA GLY A 161 5.23 -25.66 1.82
C GLY A 161 5.30 -24.12 1.72
N ARG A 162 4.23 -23.45 1.23
CA ARG A 162 4.13 -21.98 1.21
C ARG A 162 3.92 -21.43 2.62
N ALA A 163 2.98 -22.00 3.36
CA ALA A 163 2.70 -21.60 4.74
C ALA A 163 3.94 -21.72 5.63
N GLU A 164 4.65 -22.84 5.52
CA GLU A 164 5.90 -23.06 6.29
C GLU A 164 6.99 -22.04 5.92
N ARG A 165 7.17 -21.71 4.64
CA ARG A 165 8.13 -20.67 4.22
C ARG A 165 7.71 -19.28 4.75
N ALA A 166 6.42 -18.96 4.71
CA ALA A 166 5.90 -17.71 5.23
C ALA A 166 6.11 -17.59 6.75
N ARG A 167 5.81 -18.65 7.50
CA ARG A 167 6.06 -18.71 8.96
C ARG A 167 7.52 -18.50 9.32
N ARG A 168 8.43 -19.13 8.60
CA ARG A 168 9.89 -18.94 8.81
C ARG A 168 10.32 -17.50 8.58
N ARG A 169 9.82 -16.84 7.54
CA ARG A 169 10.14 -15.43 7.28
C ARG A 169 9.63 -14.52 8.40
N ILE A 170 8.41 -14.75 8.90
CA ILE A 170 7.83 -13.98 10.00
C ILE A 170 8.56 -14.28 11.33
N ALA A 171 8.99 -15.51 11.56
CA ALA A 171 9.77 -15.89 12.75
C ALA A 171 11.11 -15.14 12.85
N GLY A 172 11.68 -14.68 11.73
CA GLY A 172 12.88 -13.83 11.69
C GLY A 172 12.65 -12.38 12.12
N LEU A 173 11.41 -11.94 12.31
CA LEU A 173 11.08 -10.60 12.80
C LEU A 173 11.21 -10.54 14.33
N ALA A 174 11.60 -9.37 14.87
CA ALA A 174 11.54 -9.12 16.30
C ALA A 174 10.09 -9.17 16.79
N GLU A 175 9.85 -9.46 18.07
CA GLU A 175 8.50 -9.63 18.62
C GLU A 175 7.57 -8.44 18.28
N ARG A 176 8.07 -7.22 18.42
CA ARG A 176 7.30 -6.00 18.12
C ARG A 176 7.04 -5.80 16.63
N GLU A 177 7.99 -6.14 15.78
CA GLU A 177 7.82 -6.14 14.33
C GLU A 177 6.79 -7.19 13.90
N ARG A 178 6.82 -8.38 14.51
CA ARG A 178 5.83 -9.42 14.25
C ARG A 178 4.42 -8.99 14.65
N ALA A 179 4.24 -8.36 15.82
CA ALA A 179 2.96 -7.82 16.24
C ALA A 179 2.42 -6.77 15.24
N VAL A 180 3.28 -5.86 14.76
CA VAL A 180 2.93 -4.89 13.73
C VAL A 180 2.59 -5.58 12.41
N ALA A 181 3.37 -6.60 11.98
CA ALA A 181 3.10 -7.34 10.75
C ALA A 181 1.73 -8.04 10.78
N VAL A 182 1.38 -8.69 11.89
CA VAL A 182 0.07 -9.35 12.08
C VAL A 182 -1.07 -8.31 12.01
N ALA A 183 -0.92 -7.16 12.68
CA ALA A 183 -1.92 -6.10 12.61
C ALA A 183 -2.07 -5.53 11.18
N VAL A 184 -0.97 -5.42 10.41
CA VAL A 184 -1.01 -5.10 8.97
C VAL A 184 -1.77 -6.17 8.19
N GLY A 185 -1.55 -7.44 8.49
CA GLY A 185 -2.28 -8.56 7.88
C GLY A 185 -3.79 -8.51 8.14
N ARG A 186 -4.21 -8.02 9.29
CA ARG A 186 -5.61 -7.78 9.66
C ARG A 186 -6.23 -6.55 8.97
N GLY A 187 -5.45 -5.82 8.18
CA GLY A 187 -5.91 -4.63 7.47
C GLY A 187 -5.97 -3.36 8.33
N CYS A 188 -5.40 -3.38 9.55
CA CYS A 188 -5.39 -2.22 10.45
C CYS A 188 -4.57 -1.06 9.84
N SER A 189 -5.09 0.17 9.93
CA SER A 189 -4.35 1.40 9.61
C SER A 189 -3.21 1.65 10.59
N ASN A 190 -2.28 2.53 10.23
CA ASN A 190 -1.20 2.91 11.15
C ASN A 190 -1.72 3.53 12.47
N ALA A 191 -2.85 4.24 12.42
CA ALA A 191 -3.49 4.81 13.60
C ALA A 191 -4.09 3.74 14.51
N GLU A 192 -4.77 2.74 13.94
CA GLU A 192 -5.35 1.60 14.68
C GLU A 192 -4.25 0.72 15.30
N ILE A 193 -3.16 0.45 14.55
CA ILE A 193 -1.98 -0.27 15.07
C ILE A 193 -1.35 0.51 16.23
N ALA A 194 -1.21 1.82 16.10
CA ALA A 194 -0.67 2.68 17.16
C ALA A 194 -1.51 2.60 18.42
N ALA A 195 -2.83 2.67 18.29
CA ALA A 195 -3.77 2.55 19.40
C ALA A 195 -3.72 1.17 20.07
N SER A 196 -3.74 0.08 19.27
CA SER A 196 -3.78 -1.30 19.79
C SER A 196 -2.48 -1.73 20.46
N LEU A 197 -1.33 -1.26 19.98
CA LEU A 197 0.00 -1.63 20.50
C LEU A 197 0.60 -0.59 21.45
N CYS A 198 -0.16 0.46 21.82
CA CYS A 198 0.32 1.57 22.66
C CYS A 198 1.59 2.23 22.09
N LEU A 199 1.59 2.53 20.79
CA LEU A 199 2.68 3.16 20.04
C LEU A 199 2.27 4.52 19.50
N SER A 200 3.26 5.34 19.08
CA SER A 200 2.99 6.47 18.20
C SER A 200 2.86 6.02 16.74
N VAL A 201 2.09 6.77 15.93
CA VAL A 201 1.97 6.51 14.49
C VAL A 201 3.35 6.54 13.81
N ALA A 202 4.24 7.45 14.23
CA ALA A 202 5.62 7.52 13.73
C ALA A 202 6.40 6.24 14.04
N THR A 203 6.22 5.67 15.24
CA THR A 203 6.85 4.40 15.62
C THR A 203 6.31 3.24 14.77
N VAL A 204 5.00 3.22 14.47
CA VAL A 204 4.42 2.21 13.58
C VAL A 204 5.01 2.31 12.18
N LYS A 205 5.07 3.52 11.59
CA LYS A 205 5.70 3.75 10.28
C LYS A 205 7.14 3.24 10.25
N THR A 206 7.94 3.54 11.28
CA THR A 206 9.32 3.05 11.40
C THR A 206 9.39 1.53 11.46
N ASN A 207 8.50 0.86 12.22
CA ASN A 207 8.46 -0.60 12.27
C ASN A 207 8.06 -1.19 10.91
N VAL A 208 7.07 -0.63 10.23
CA VAL A 208 6.67 -1.08 8.88
C VAL A 208 7.85 -0.97 7.91
N SER A 209 8.57 0.16 7.89
CA SER A 209 9.77 0.32 7.04
C SER A 209 10.86 -0.71 7.35
N ARG A 210 11.09 -1.01 8.64
CA ARG A 210 12.05 -2.05 9.05
C ARG A 210 11.62 -3.46 8.62
N ILE A 211 10.33 -3.77 8.73
CA ILE A 211 9.77 -5.05 8.28
C ILE A 211 9.96 -5.20 6.78
N LEU A 212 9.63 -4.15 5.99
CA LEU A 212 9.82 -4.13 4.55
C LEU A 212 11.27 -4.41 4.17
N ALA A 213 12.23 -3.69 4.79
CA ALA A 213 13.66 -3.89 4.55
C ALA A 213 14.14 -5.30 4.92
N LYS A 214 13.71 -5.86 6.07
CA LYS A 214 14.09 -7.21 6.51
C LYS A 214 13.54 -8.32 5.63
N LEU A 215 12.35 -8.12 5.08
CA LEU A 215 11.67 -9.09 4.25
C LEU A 215 11.93 -8.90 2.75
N ASP A 216 12.71 -7.87 2.39
CA ASP A 216 12.93 -7.49 0.99
C ASP A 216 11.59 -7.27 0.26
N PHE A 217 10.73 -6.44 0.88
CA PHE A 217 9.43 -6.07 0.38
C PHE A 217 9.35 -4.58 0.05
N ASN A 218 8.55 -4.24 -0.96
CA ASN A 218 8.43 -2.88 -1.48
C ASN A 218 7.17 -2.15 -1.00
N ASN A 219 6.17 -2.86 -0.45
CA ASN A 219 4.96 -2.26 0.09
C ASN A 219 4.32 -3.11 1.21
N ARG A 220 3.39 -2.49 1.98
CA ARG A 220 2.74 -3.18 3.10
C ARG A 220 1.72 -4.25 2.69
N VAL A 221 1.24 -4.24 1.43
CA VAL A 221 0.35 -5.30 0.92
C VAL A 221 1.09 -6.63 0.89
N GLN A 222 2.38 -6.62 0.56
CA GLN A 222 3.21 -7.82 0.58
C GLN A 222 3.38 -8.38 2.00
N ILE A 223 3.43 -7.51 3.03
CA ILE A 223 3.41 -7.96 4.44
C ILE A 223 2.09 -8.66 4.75
N ALA A 224 0.95 -8.06 4.36
CA ALA A 224 -0.37 -8.64 4.59
C ALA A 224 -0.53 -10.01 3.92
N LEU A 225 -0.09 -10.15 2.67
CA LEU A 225 -0.10 -11.42 1.95
C LEU A 225 0.78 -12.47 2.63
N LEU A 226 1.97 -12.10 3.13
CA LEU A 226 2.84 -13.02 3.84
C LEU A 226 2.21 -13.51 5.15
N VAL A 227 1.55 -12.64 5.91
CA VAL A 227 0.84 -13.00 7.14
C VAL A 227 -0.34 -13.93 6.86
N HIS A 228 -1.09 -13.64 5.79
CA HIS A 228 -2.16 -14.50 5.32
C HIS A 228 -1.63 -15.90 4.91
N ASP A 229 -0.57 -15.95 4.11
CA ASP A 229 0.06 -17.21 3.69
C ASP A 229 0.60 -18.04 4.88
N ALA A 230 1.03 -17.37 5.95
CA ALA A 230 1.48 -18.01 7.18
C ALA A 230 0.34 -18.59 8.03
N GLY A 231 -0.93 -18.24 7.76
CA GLY A 231 -2.10 -18.66 8.53
C GLY A 231 -2.21 -18.00 9.91
N LEU A 232 -1.55 -16.83 10.11
CA LEU A 232 -1.51 -16.16 11.43
C LEU A 232 -2.74 -15.30 11.72
N LEU A 233 -3.69 -15.20 10.77
CA LEU A 233 -4.93 -14.47 10.97
C LEU A 233 -6.00 -15.32 11.67
N ASP A 234 -5.90 -16.64 11.58
CA ASP A 234 -6.87 -17.61 12.09
C ASP A 234 -6.54 -18.10 13.52
N GLU A 235 -5.31 -17.87 14.02
CA GLU A 235 -4.81 -18.46 15.28
C GLU A 235 -5.28 -17.75 16.56
N GLU A 236 -6.00 -16.61 16.51
CA GLU A 236 -6.40 -15.83 17.70
C GLU A 236 -7.90 -15.78 17.98
N ASP A 237 -8.75 -16.55 17.28
CA ASP A 237 -10.18 -16.66 17.64
C ASP A 237 -10.42 -17.71 18.77
N ASP A 238 -9.37 -18.43 19.19
CA ASP A 238 -9.38 -19.35 20.33
C ASP A 238 -8.84 -18.68 21.62
N GLY A 239 -9.21 -17.43 21.90
CA GLY A 239 -8.92 -16.75 23.15
C GLY A 239 -9.66 -17.40 24.34
N PRO A 240 -9.00 -17.62 25.52
CA PRO A 240 -9.63 -18.31 26.67
C PRO A 240 -10.65 -17.38 27.33
N GLY A 241 -11.93 -17.53 27.02
CA GLY A 241 -13.00 -16.69 27.58
C GLY A 241 -14.40 -17.28 27.61
N HIS A 242 -14.58 -18.59 27.60
CA HIS A 242 -15.83 -19.18 28.05
C HIS A 242 -15.65 -19.80 29.46
N LEU A 243 -15.70 -18.96 30.51
CA LEU A 243 -16.06 -19.41 31.83
C LEU A 243 -17.49 -19.98 31.75
N ARG A 244 -17.59 -21.30 31.64
CA ARG A 244 -18.84 -22.03 31.93
C ARG A 244 -19.31 -21.62 33.31
N ALA A 245 -20.44 -20.94 33.39
CA ALA A 245 -21.24 -20.92 34.59
C ALA A 245 -21.66 -22.35 34.85
N VAL A 246 -21.20 -22.92 35.96
CA VAL A 246 -21.69 -24.19 36.53
C VAL A 246 -22.84 -23.86 37.48
N PRO A 247 -23.92 -24.65 37.47
CA PRO A 247 -25.20 -24.38 38.12
C PRO A 247 -25.12 -24.27 39.63
#